data_713c38e40cd752bb474b3cdb29fbe5b5
#
_entry.id   713c38e40cd752bb474b3cdb29fbe5b5
#
_cell.length_a   1.000
_cell.length_b   1.000
_cell.length_c   1.000
_cell.angle_alpha   90.00
_cell.angle_beta   90.00
_cell.angle_gamma   90.00
#
_symmetry.space_group_name_H-M   'P 1'
#
loop_
_entity.id
_entity.type
_entity.pdbx_description
1 polymer ?
#
loop_
_entity_poly.entity_id
_entity_poly.type
_entity_poly.pdbx_seq_one_letter_code
_entity_poly.pdbx_strand_id
1 'polypeptide(L)'
;MSLYCAGSSYEDGIIEEDLFYEPDGYQYFTASFKPDGFDCMRDTFLGLYHTEDNPIAVQRGACSGSYGKGGNHCGSLQKNLQLAPGEEARVIFMLGEGNRAQGQKVRERFHNLEEVDKAFADLHQYWENKCRKLQIQTPNEGMNTLINTWTLYQSEINVMFSRFAPFSDILHCLLHVFPKKEKGLTH
;
A
#
# COMPACT_ATOMS: atom_id res chain seq x y z
N MET A 1 -10.46 0.89 -7.54
CA MET A 1 -10.05 1.69 -6.38
C MET A 1 -9.78 3.13 -6.82
N SER A 2 -10.68 3.80 -7.45
CA SER A 2 -10.35 5.11 -8.03
C SER A 2 -11.55 6.04 -8.19
N LEU A 3 -12.58 5.90 -7.36
CA LEU A 3 -13.75 6.78 -7.42
C LEU A 3 -13.52 8.14 -6.73
N TYR A 4 -12.31 8.44 -6.23
CA TYR A 4 -12.11 9.53 -5.30
C TYR A 4 -10.81 10.31 -5.48
N CYS A 5 -10.12 10.17 -6.62
CA CYS A 5 -8.95 10.98 -6.92
C CYS A 5 -9.34 12.26 -7.65
N ALA A 6 -8.89 13.41 -7.15
CA ALA A 6 -9.08 14.71 -7.80
C ALA A 6 -8.09 14.93 -8.95
N GLY A 7 -6.94 14.29 -8.90
CA GLY A 7 -5.90 14.39 -9.90
C GLY A 7 -4.75 13.41 -9.65
N SER A 8 -3.93 13.25 -10.66
CA SER A 8 -2.69 12.47 -10.58
C SER A 8 -1.53 13.22 -11.20
N SER A 9 -0.35 13.01 -10.69
CA SER A 9 0.89 13.55 -11.20
C SER A 9 2.00 12.49 -11.19
N TYR A 10 2.99 12.69 -12.05
CA TYR A 10 4.18 11.84 -12.09
C TYR A 10 5.43 12.70 -12.10
N GLU A 11 6.34 12.42 -11.21
CA GLU A 11 7.65 13.05 -11.18
C GLU A 11 8.66 12.12 -10.51
N ASP A 12 9.83 12.04 -11.08
CA ASP A 12 10.99 11.31 -10.54
C ASP A 12 10.71 9.84 -10.13
N GLY A 13 9.88 9.14 -10.91
CA GLY A 13 9.53 7.74 -10.67
C GLY A 13 8.44 7.53 -9.61
N ILE A 14 7.78 8.58 -9.17
CA ILE A 14 6.70 8.53 -8.20
C ILE A 14 5.42 9.04 -8.84
N ILE A 15 4.38 8.21 -8.80
CA ILE A 15 3.00 8.62 -9.06
C ILE A 15 2.42 9.11 -7.75
N GLU A 16 1.86 10.31 -7.76
CA GLU A 16 1.12 10.90 -6.64
C GLU A 16 -0.31 11.15 -7.08
N GLU A 17 -1.26 10.75 -6.25
CA GLU A 17 -2.69 10.95 -6.47
C GLU A 17 -3.28 11.79 -5.34
N ASP A 18 -4.04 12.83 -5.70
CA ASP A 18 -4.77 13.67 -4.76
C ASP A 18 -6.04 12.94 -4.30
N LEU A 19 -6.29 12.88 -3.00
CA LEU A 19 -7.51 12.30 -2.43
C LEU A 19 -8.61 13.36 -2.36
N PHE A 20 -9.77 13.07 -2.96
CA PHE A 20 -10.87 14.03 -3.09
C PHE A 20 -11.51 14.44 -1.75
N TYR A 21 -11.45 13.59 -0.73
CA TYR A 21 -12.15 13.80 0.54
C TYR A 21 -11.27 14.34 1.69
N GLU A 22 -9.97 14.39 1.49
CA GLU A 22 -9.06 14.90 2.50
C GLU A 22 -8.25 16.06 1.91
N PRO A 23 -8.48 17.29 2.37
CA PRO A 23 -7.58 18.40 2.06
C PRO A 23 -6.16 17.99 2.47
N ASP A 24 -5.22 18.04 1.53
CA ASP A 24 -3.83 17.56 1.70
C ASP A 24 -3.66 16.04 1.88
N GLY A 25 -4.68 15.24 1.56
CA GLY A 25 -4.59 13.80 1.47
C GLY A 25 -3.99 13.37 0.13
N TYR A 26 -2.93 12.57 0.17
CA TYR A 26 -2.23 12.05 -1.00
C TYR A 26 -1.97 10.56 -0.86
N GLN A 27 -1.94 9.87 -1.99
CA GLN A 27 -1.39 8.52 -2.10
C GLN A 27 -0.21 8.55 -3.07
N TYR A 28 0.81 7.74 -2.80
CA TYR A 28 1.93 7.58 -3.71
C TYR A 28 2.10 6.12 -4.14
N PHE A 29 2.53 5.95 -5.39
CA PHE A 29 2.95 4.67 -5.95
C PHE A 29 4.32 4.81 -6.59
N THR A 30 5.27 3.98 -6.21
CA THR A 30 6.65 4.03 -6.69
C THR A 30 7.28 2.64 -6.73
N ALA A 31 8.51 2.56 -7.26
CA ALA A 31 9.26 1.33 -7.35
C ALA A 31 10.75 1.55 -7.02
N SER A 32 11.46 0.46 -6.70
CA SER A 32 12.91 0.48 -6.41
C SER A 32 13.77 0.77 -7.64
N PHE A 33 13.19 0.83 -8.82
CA PHE A 33 13.85 1.11 -10.09
C PHE A 33 13.36 2.44 -10.68
N LYS A 34 14.13 2.98 -11.62
CA LYS A 34 13.68 4.10 -12.46
C LYS A 34 12.74 3.53 -13.53
N PRO A 35 11.47 3.92 -13.56
CA PRO A 35 10.53 3.49 -14.60
C PRO A 35 10.95 3.94 -15.99
N ASP A 36 10.74 3.06 -16.98
CA ASP A 36 10.93 3.37 -18.40
C ASP A 36 9.63 3.93 -19.01
N GLY A 37 8.48 3.72 -18.35
CA GLY A 37 7.18 4.28 -18.72
C GLY A 37 6.24 4.29 -17.51
N PHE A 38 5.17 5.06 -17.61
CA PHE A 38 4.12 5.14 -16.60
C PHE A 38 2.77 5.50 -17.23
N ASP A 39 1.69 5.19 -16.54
CA ASP A 39 0.36 5.70 -16.80
C ASP A 39 -0.39 5.94 -15.49
N CYS A 40 -1.04 7.10 -15.39
CA CYS A 40 -1.87 7.48 -14.26
C CYS A 40 -3.37 7.54 -14.62
N MET A 41 -3.72 7.41 -15.90
CA MET A 41 -5.10 7.44 -16.38
C MET A 41 -5.53 6.05 -16.83
N ARG A 42 -6.51 5.46 -16.12
CA ARG A 42 -7.00 4.09 -16.36
C ARG A 42 -7.54 3.92 -17.78
N ASP A 43 -8.30 4.88 -18.26
CA ASP A 43 -8.92 4.80 -19.59
C ASP A 43 -7.87 4.82 -20.71
N THR A 44 -6.75 5.53 -20.49
CA THR A 44 -5.61 5.54 -21.43
C THR A 44 -4.81 4.26 -21.36
N PHE A 45 -4.61 3.73 -20.15
CA PHE A 45 -3.89 2.46 -19.96
C PHE A 45 -4.67 1.28 -20.53
N LEU A 46 -5.97 1.20 -20.28
CA LEU A 46 -6.83 0.14 -20.81
C LEU A 46 -7.07 0.29 -22.31
N GLY A 47 -7.41 1.49 -22.76
CA GLY A 47 -7.85 1.76 -24.12
C GLY A 47 -9.33 1.51 -24.35
N LEU A 48 -9.86 2.08 -25.42
CA LEU A 48 -11.26 1.90 -25.83
C LEU A 48 -11.55 0.42 -26.17
N TYR A 49 -12.64 -0.09 -25.61
CA TYR A 49 -13.10 -1.48 -25.84
C TYR A 49 -12.16 -2.57 -25.28
N HIS A 50 -11.19 -2.21 -24.47
CA HIS A 50 -10.32 -3.14 -23.75
C HIS A 50 -10.73 -3.29 -22.29
N THR A 51 -10.34 -4.42 -21.70
CA THR A 51 -10.61 -4.76 -20.29
C THR A 51 -9.33 -4.86 -19.49
N GLU A 52 -9.45 -5.06 -18.19
CA GLU A 52 -8.31 -5.27 -17.29
C GLU A 52 -7.49 -6.53 -17.64
N ASP A 53 -8.13 -7.53 -18.27
CA ASP A 53 -7.45 -8.74 -18.72
C ASP A 53 -6.55 -8.52 -19.93
N ASN A 54 -6.79 -7.46 -20.71
CA ASN A 54 -6.07 -7.19 -21.94
C ASN A 54 -5.91 -5.68 -22.23
N PRO A 55 -5.17 -4.95 -21.40
CA PRO A 55 -4.93 -3.52 -21.58
C PRO A 55 -4.14 -3.20 -22.84
N ILE A 56 -4.49 -2.12 -23.53
CA ILE A 56 -3.77 -1.70 -24.75
C ILE A 56 -2.31 -1.33 -24.47
N ALA A 57 -1.98 -0.79 -23.30
CA ALA A 57 -0.61 -0.49 -22.89
C ALA A 57 0.25 -1.75 -22.82
N VAL A 58 -0.32 -2.87 -22.32
CA VAL A 58 0.36 -4.16 -22.25
C VAL A 58 0.53 -4.77 -23.65
N GLN A 59 -0.50 -4.69 -24.51
CA GLN A 59 -0.39 -5.16 -25.90
C GLN A 59 0.70 -4.43 -26.70
N ARG A 60 0.81 -3.11 -26.49
CA ARG A 60 1.84 -2.28 -27.14
C ARG A 60 3.22 -2.46 -26.50
N GLY A 61 3.29 -3.05 -25.31
CA GLY A 61 4.54 -3.16 -24.55
C GLY A 61 5.05 -1.78 -24.06
N ALA A 62 4.19 -0.76 -24.03
CA ALA A 62 4.58 0.59 -23.64
C ALA A 62 3.45 1.37 -22.99
N CYS A 63 3.73 1.98 -21.86
CA CYS A 63 2.89 3.02 -21.27
C CYS A 63 2.95 4.31 -22.09
N SER A 64 1.92 5.15 -21.96
CA SER A 64 1.76 6.38 -22.77
C SER A 64 2.21 7.66 -22.05
N GLY A 65 2.55 7.58 -20.76
CA GLY A 65 2.91 8.74 -19.94
C GLY A 65 1.70 9.59 -19.55
N SER A 66 0.53 8.97 -19.39
CA SER A 66 -0.69 9.69 -19.09
C SER A 66 -0.76 10.14 -17.62
N TYR A 67 -1.22 11.38 -17.40
CA TYR A 67 -1.57 11.92 -16.07
C TYR A 67 -2.57 13.07 -16.26
N GLY A 68 -3.23 13.52 -15.19
CA GLY A 68 -4.18 14.61 -15.31
C GLY A 68 -5.12 14.77 -14.11
N LYS A 69 -6.14 15.60 -14.31
CA LYS A 69 -7.20 15.89 -13.35
C LYS A 69 -8.53 15.31 -13.84
N GLY A 70 -9.29 14.75 -12.92
CA GLY A 70 -10.58 14.12 -13.22
C GLY A 70 -10.45 12.79 -13.99
N GLY A 71 -11.56 12.07 -14.17
CA GLY A 71 -11.58 10.75 -14.78
C GLY A 71 -11.23 9.62 -13.83
N ASN A 72 -10.89 8.47 -14.38
CA ASN A 72 -10.49 7.30 -13.62
C ASN A 72 -8.96 7.23 -13.54
N HIS A 73 -8.42 7.22 -12.34
CA HIS A 73 -6.99 7.13 -12.11
C HIS A 73 -6.52 5.69 -11.91
N CYS A 74 -5.26 5.43 -12.23
CA CYS A 74 -4.55 4.18 -11.97
C CYS A 74 -3.08 4.47 -11.71
N GLY A 75 -2.36 3.54 -11.10
CA GLY A 75 -0.92 3.59 -10.99
C GLY A 75 -0.30 2.47 -11.82
N SER A 76 0.39 2.80 -12.89
CA SER A 76 1.15 1.85 -13.71
C SER A 76 2.58 2.34 -13.90
N LEU A 77 3.55 1.49 -13.56
CA LEU A 77 4.98 1.72 -13.76
C LEU A 77 5.54 0.60 -14.62
N GLN A 78 6.21 0.95 -15.69
CA GLN A 78 6.83 0.00 -16.63
C GLN A 78 8.33 -0.09 -16.41
N LYS A 79 8.85 -1.33 -16.47
CA LYS A 79 10.29 -1.59 -16.55
C LYS A 79 10.57 -2.64 -17.63
N ASN A 80 11.43 -2.30 -18.54
CA ASN A 80 11.92 -3.24 -19.56
C ASN A 80 13.13 -3.99 -19.00
N LEU A 81 13.01 -5.30 -18.92
CA LEU A 81 14.05 -6.18 -18.41
C LEU A 81 14.53 -7.12 -19.52
N GLN A 82 15.84 -7.29 -19.61
CA GLN A 82 16.45 -8.31 -20.47
C GLN A 82 17.16 -9.30 -19.56
N LEU A 83 16.68 -10.53 -19.53
CA LEU A 83 17.21 -11.58 -18.67
C LEU A 83 17.89 -12.66 -19.54
N ALA A 84 19.09 -13.04 -19.15
CA ALA A 84 19.75 -14.21 -19.73
C ALA A 84 19.11 -15.51 -19.20
N PRO A 85 19.29 -16.64 -19.87
CA PRO A 85 18.79 -17.92 -19.39
C PRO A 85 19.28 -18.24 -17.97
N GLY A 86 18.34 -18.43 -17.03
CA GLY A 86 18.64 -18.68 -15.61
C GLY A 86 18.88 -17.42 -14.77
N GLU A 87 18.83 -16.24 -15.36
CA GLU A 87 18.92 -14.98 -14.62
C GLU A 87 17.56 -14.60 -13.99
N GLU A 88 17.61 -14.09 -12.76
CA GLU A 88 16.44 -13.60 -12.04
C GLU A 88 16.59 -12.11 -11.72
N ALA A 89 15.52 -11.35 -11.89
CA ALA A 89 15.44 -9.98 -11.43
C ALA A 89 14.32 -9.84 -10.38
N ARG A 90 14.62 -9.12 -9.31
CA ARG A 90 13.64 -8.81 -8.27
C ARG A 90 13.38 -7.31 -8.25
N VAL A 91 12.11 -6.96 -8.17
CA VAL A 91 11.64 -5.58 -8.16
C VAL A 91 10.76 -5.35 -6.94
N ILE A 92 10.81 -4.15 -6.39
CA ILE A 92 10.01 -3.76 -5.24
C ILE A 92 9.08 -2.64 -5.69
N PHE A 93 7.78 -2.83 -5.47
CA PHE A 93 6.77 -1.79 -5.63
C PHE A 93 6.31 -1.33 -4.26
N MET A 94 6.06 -0.03 -4.13
CA MET A 94 5.66 0.60 -2.88
C MET A 94 4.42 1.46 -3.13
N LEU A 95 3.37 1.18 -2.39
CA LEU A 95 2.13 1.95 -2.36
C LEU A 95 1.93 2.43 -0.92
N GLY A 96 1.61 3.69 -0.75
CA GLY A 96 1.37 4.25 0.58
C GLY A 96 0.54 5.51 0.54
N GLU A 97 0.13 5.93 1.73
CA GLU A 97 -0.54 7.19 1.97
C GLU A 97 0.52 8.25 2.34
N GLY A 98 0.42 9.40 1.73
CA GLY A 98 1.34 10.51 1.92
C GLY A 98 1.73 11.18 0.60
N ASN A 99 2.39 12.31 0.71
CA ASN A 99 2.86 13.08 -0.43
C ASN A 99 4.12 12.47 -1.07
N ARG A 100 4.54 13.04 -2.20
CA ARG A 100 5.74 12.62 -2.95
C ARG A 100 7.01 12.57 -2.10
N ALA A 101 7.21 13.55 -1.20
CA ALA A 101 8.38 13.57 -0.34
C ALA A 101 8.43 12.38 0.63
N GLN A 102 7.25 11.93 1.11
CA GLN A 102 7.13 10.72 1.92
C GLN A 102 7.37 9.47 1.08
N GLY A 103 6.82 9.41 -0.14
CA GLY A 103 7.09 8.34 -1.10
C GLY A 103 8.58 8.20 -1.43
N GLN A 104 9.28 9.32 -1.60
CA GLN A 104 10.73 9.32 -1.85
C GLN A 104 11.51 8.74 -0.65
N LYS A 105 11.17 9.13 0.58
CA LYS A 105 11.81 8.56 1.79
C LYS A 105 11.57 7.06 1.91
N VAL A 106 10.37 6.59 1.57
CA VAL A 106 10.06 5.16 1.58
C VAL A 106 10.85 4.42 0.49
N ARG A 107 10.95 4.98 -0.71
CA ARG A 107 11.77 4.43 -1.80
C ARG A 107 13.25 4.34 -1.42
N GLU A 108 13.80 5.37 -0.79
CA GLU A 108 15.18 5.37 -0.29
C GLU A 108 15.41 4.30 0.78
N ARG A 109 14.44 4.11 1.68
CA ARG A 109 14.51 3.09 2.73
C ARG A 109 14.45 1.67 2.16
N PHE A 110 13.52 1.41 1.24
CA PHE A 110 13.28 0.08 0.69
C PHE A 110 13.88 -0.11 -0.71
N HIS A 111 15.02 0.53 -0.98
CA HIS A 111 15.70 0.38 -2.27
C HIS A 111 16.38 -0.99 -2.45
N ASN A 112 16.65 -1.73 -1.37
CA ASN A 112 17.24 -3.05 -1.38
C ASN A 112 16.33 -4.10 -0.74
N LEU A 113 16.55 -5.37 -1.10
CA LEU A 113 15.74 -6.49 -0.61
C LEU A 113 15.96 -6.80 0.87
N GLU A 114 17.13 -6.54 1.41
CA GLU A 114 17.43 -6.82 2.82
C GLU A 114 16.55 -6.00 3.77
N GLU A 115 16.33 -4.71 3.46
CA GLU A 115 15.44 -3.86 4.23
C GLU A 115 13.96 -4.29 4.09
N VAL A 116 13.58 -4.81 2.92
CA VAL A 116 12.24 -5.37 2.69
C VAL A 116 12.05 -6.65 3.49
N ASP A 117 13.00 -7.59 3.41
CA ASP A 117 12.94 -8.85 4.15
C ASP A 117 12.90 -8.60 5.66
N LYS A 118 13.68 -7.64 6.15
CA LYS A 118 13.63 -7.21 7.55
C LYS A 118 12.26 -6.64 7.92
N ALA A 119 11.67 -5.80 7.08
CA ALA A 119 10.34 -5.24 7.33
C ALA A 119 9.26 -6.32 7.39
N PHE A 120 9.34 -7.35 6.54
CA PHE A 120 8.47 -8.52 6.60
C PHE A 120 8.67 -9.33 7.88
N ALA A 121 9.92 -9.55 8.30
CA ALA A 121 10.23 -10.24 9.55
C ALA A 121 9.69 -9.47 10.77
N ASP A 122 9.87 -8.14 10.81
CA ASP A 122 9.36 -7.27 11.87
C ASP A 122 7.82 -7.31 11.91
N LEU A 123 7.16 -7.28 10.76
CA LEU A 123 5.71 -7.39 10.64
C LEU A 123 5.21 -8.76 11.12
N HIS A 124 5.88 -9.83 10.73
CA HIS A 124 5.55 -11.18 11.17
C HIS A 124 5.66 -11.29 12.69
N GLN A 125 6.76 -10.82 13.27
CA GLN A 125 6.96 -10.79 14.72
C GLN A 125 5.91 -9.96 15.45
N TYR A 126 5.51 -8.82 14.88
CA TYR A 126 4.44 -7.99 15.44
C TYR A 126 3.12 -8.78 15.55
N TRP A 127 2.71 -9.46 14.47
CA TRP A 127 1.48 -10.25 14.48
C TRP A 127 1.57 -11.47 15.36
N GLU A 128 2.70 -12.18 15.38
CA GLU A 128 2.90 -13.28 16.32
C GLU A 128 2.76 -12.83 17.78
N ASN A 129 3.38 -11.73 18.14
CA ASN A 129 3.28 -11.18 19.50
C ASN A 129 1.85 -10.77 19.87
N LYS A 130 1.10 -10.26 18.89
CA LYS A 130 -0.34 -9.95 19.07
C LYS A 130 -1.16 -11.22 19.26
N CYS A 131 -1.02 -12.20 18.38
CA CYS A 131 -1.77 -13.44 18.41
C CYS A 131 -1.46 -14.30 19.64
N ARG A 132 -0.24 -14.24 20.18
CA ARG A 132 0.15 -14.99 21.39
C ARG A 132 -0.52 -14.50 22.69
N LYS A 133 -1.15 -13.33 22.70
CA LYS A 133 -1.79 -12.78 23.91
C LYS A 133 -3.03 -13.57 24.36
N LEU A 134 -3.71 -14.21 23.43
CA LEU A 134 -4.84 -15.07 23.70
C LEU A 134 -4.66 -16.36 22.90
N GLN A 135 -4.51 -17.48 23.59
CA GLN A 135 -4.37 -18.78 22.96
C GLN A 135 -5.30 -19.77 23.65
N ILE A 136 -6.08 -20.49 22.87
CA ILE A 136 -6.88 -21.62 23.34
C ILE A 136 -6.38 -22.89 22.68
N GLN A 137 -6.57 -24.00 23.34
CA GLN A 137 -6.32 -25.34 22.81
C GLN A 137 -7.53 -26.22 23.07
N THR A 138 -8.21 -26.61 22.01
CA THR A 138 -9.39 -27.47 22.03
C THR A 138 -9.15 -28.66 21.10
N PRO A 139 -9.96 -29.72 21.20
CA PRO A 139 -9.90 -30.84 20.26
C PRO A 139 -10.28 -30.45 18.81
N ASN A 140 -10.86 -29.29 18.60
CA ASN A 140 -11.26 -28.76 17.28
C ASN A 140 -10.22 -27.78 16.77
N GLU A 141 -9.41 -28.18 15.80
CA GLU A 141 -8.37 -27.35 15.21
C GLU A 141 -8.91 -26.09 14.48
N GLY A 142 -10.09 -26.20 13.86
CA GLY A 142 -10.74 -25.06 13.21
C GLY A 142 -11.11 -23.97 14.22
N MET A 143 -11.59 -24.36 15.41
CA MET A 143 -11.88 -23.42 16.50
C MET A 143 -10.60 -22.78 17.05
N ASN A 144 -9.52 -23.55 17.17
CA ASN A 144 -8.24 -23.03 17.61
C ASN A 144 -7.71 -21.98 16.61
N THR A 145 -7.73 -22.27 15.32
CA THR A 145 -7.31 -21.34 14.27
C THR A 145 -8.18 -20.08 14.25
N LEU A 146 -9.51 -20.26 14.37
CA LEU A 146 -10.44 -19.13 14.37
C LEU A 146 -10.16 -18.17 15.53
N ILE A 147 -10.00 -18.67 16.74
CA ILE A 147 -9.84 -17.81 17.92
C ILE A 147 -8.40 -17.30 18.05
N ASN A 148 -7.40 -18.16 17.85
CA ASN A 148 -6.01 -17.82 18.08
C ASN A 148 -5.42 -16.86 17.00
N THR A 149 -6.04 -16.81 15.83
CA THR A 149 -5.52 -16.00 14.71
C THR A 149 -6.59 -15.06 14.15
N TRP A 150 -7.66 -15.60 13.57
CA TRP A 150 -8.60 -14.81 12.79
C TRP A 150 -9.39 -13.81 13.61
N THR A 151 -9.88 -14.17 14.78
CA THR A 151 -10.67 -13.25 15.61
C THR A 151 -9.82 -12.07 16.10
N LEU A 152 -8.59 -12.34 16.51
CA LEU A 152 -7.66 -11.29 16.94
C LEU A 152 -7.27 -10.37 15.79
N TYR A 153 -6.94 -10.94 14.63
CA TYR A 153 -6.64 -10.20 13.43
C TYR A 153 -7.82 -9.30 12.99
N GLN A 154 -9.03 -9.86 12.89
CA GLN A 154 -10.23 -9.13 12.50
C GLN A 154 -10.57 -8.00 13.49
N SER A 155 -10.40 -8.24 14.78
CA SER A 155 -10.64 -7.21 15.78
C SER A 155 -9.67 -6.04 15.64
N GLU A 156 -8.39 -6.31 15.43
CA GLU A 156 -7.38 -5.27 15.23
C GLU A 156 -7.63 -4.47 13.94
N ILE A 157 -7.91 -5.17 12.83
CA ILE A 157 -8.21 -4.53 11.55
C ILE A 157 -9.48 -3.69 11.62
N ASN A 158 -10.52 -4.17 12.28
CA ASN A 158 -11.74 -3.40 12.47
C ASN A 158 -11.50 -2.12 13.27
N VAL A 159 -10.67 -2.17 14.29
CA VAL A 159 -10.29 -0.96 15.07
C VAL A 159 -9.49 0.02 14.21
N MET A 160 -8.52 -0.47 13.43
CA MET A 160 -7.67 0.38 12.58
C MET A 160 -8.43 1.03 11.41
N PHE A 161 -9.34 0.28 10.79
CA PHE A 161 -10.05 0.70 9.58
C PHE A 161 -11.53 0.99 9.80
N SER A 162 -12.02 1.04 11.04
CA SER A 162 -13.41 1.38 11.34
C SER A 162 -13.71 2.82 10.91
N ARG A 163 -14.47 2.94 9.84
CA ARG A 163 -14.93 4.23 9.27
C ARG A 163 -16.30 4.66 9.78
N PHE A 164 -16.91 3.93 10.72
CA PHE A 164 -18.25 4.25 11.21
C PHE A 164 -18.19 5.21 12.39
N ALA A 165 -18.74 6.40 12.19
CA ALA A 165 -18.83 7.49 13.16
C ALA A 165 -19.38 7.14 14.56
N PRO A 166 -20.26 6.14 14.78
CA PRO A 166 -20.69 5.75 16.11
C PRO A 166 -19.57 5.18 17.00
N PHE A 167 -18.44 4.79 16.39
CA PHE A 167 -17.29 4.23 17.10
C PHE A 167 -16.19 5.24 17.41
N SER A 168 -16.35 6.50 17.04
CA SER A 168 -15.38 7.56 17.37
C SER A 168 -15.16 7.67 18.88
N ASP A 169 -16.22 7.51 19.68
CA ASP A 169 -16.16 7.59 21.13
C ASP A 169 -15.51 6.33 21.74
N ILE A 170 -15.73 5.15 21.13
CA ILE A 170 -15.08 3.89 21.54
C ILE A 170 -13.61 3.91 21.12
N LEU A 171 -13.29 4.44 19.94
CA LEU A 171 -11.91 4.61 19.47
C LEU A 171 -11.16 5.62 20.37
N HIS A 172 -11.82 6.68 20.81
CA HIS A 172 -11.27 7.65 21.76
C HIS A 172 -10.97 7.01 23.12
N CYS A 173 -11.86 6.15 23.62
CA CYS A 173 -11.63 5.37 24.84
C CYS A 173 -10.48 4.36 24.66
N LEU A 174 -10.38 3.67 23.52
CA LEU A 174 -9.31 2.69 23.27
C LEU A 174 -7.95 3.37 23.08
N LEU A 175 -7.89 4.55 22.46
CA LEU A 175 -6.66 5.32 22.32
C LEU A 175 -6.14 5.87 23.67
N HIS A 176 -7.02 6.05 24.65
CA HIS A 176 -6.60 6.40 26.01
C HIS A 176 -6.11 5.21 26.84
N VAL A 177 -6.44 3.98 26.45
CA VAL A 177 -5.93 2.74 27.11
C VAL A 177 -4.51 2.39 26.66
N PHE A 178 -4.06 2.88 25.49
CA PHE A 178 -2.67 2.73 25.05
C PHE A 178 -1.89 3.98 25.42
N PRO A 179 -0.94 3.93 26.39
CA PRO A 179 -0.15 5.08 26.75
C PRO A 179 0.62 5.58 25.53
N LYS A 180 0.35 6.81 25.11
CA LYS A 180 1.23 7.53 24.19
C LYS A 180 2.62 7.51 24.79
N LYS A 181 3.58 6.91 24.09
CA LYS A 181 4.99 7.04 24.43
C LYS A 181 5.32 8.51 24.28
N GLU A 182 5.32 9.24 25.39
CA GLU A 182 5.81 10.62 25.42
C GLU A 182 7.26 10.60 24.93
N LYS A 183 7.51 11.28 23.82
CA LYS A 183 8.86 11.63 23.43
C LYS A 183 9.36 12.61 24.49
N GLY A 184 10.26 12.14 25.35
CA GLY A 184 10.94 12.99 26.29
C GLY A 184 11.58 14.16 25.57
N LEU A 185 11.13 15.35 25.84
CA LEU A 185 11.83 16.59 25.59
C LEU A 185 13.01 16.61 26.57
N THR A 186 14.20 16.36 26.06
CA THR A 186 15.42 16.75 26.77
C THR A 186 15.72 18.20 26.43
N HIS A 187 15.78 18.99 27.47
CA HIS A 187 16.30 20.37 27.47
C HIS A 187 17.74 20.42 27.00
#